data_1a0c2e332db5601f48e972c38e520702
#
_entry.id   1a0c2e332db5601f48e972c38e520702
#
_cell.length_a   1.000
_cell.length_b   1.000
_cell.length_c   1.000
_cell.angle_alpha   90.00
_cell.angle_beta   90.00
_cell.angle_gamma   90.00
#
_symmetry.space_group_name_H-M   'P 1'
#
loop_
_entity.id
_entity.type
_entity.pdbx_description
1 polymer ?
#
loop_
_entity_poly.entity_id
_entity_poly.type
_entity_poly.pdbx_seq_one_letter_code
_entity_poly.pdbx_strand_id
1 'polypeptide(L)'
;SEMCIRDSIKVAEPQFEGQTKTKLGNNEVMGAVDQAVGEALTYYLEEHPKEAKLIVDKVILAAQARIAARKARESVQRKSPMSGGGMPGKLADCSSKDPEECELFLVEGDSAGGSAKQGRNRTFQAILPLRGKILNVEKAMWHKAFESDEVNNIITALGVRFGVDGEENSKKANIEKLRYHKIIIMTDADVDGSHIDTLI
;
A
#
# COMPACT_ATOMS: atom_id res chain seq x y z
N SER A 1 -1.36 -25.98 -5.14
CA SER A 1 -2.06 -27.09 -5.81
C SER A 1 -2.98 -26.50 -6.85
N GLU A 2 -2.78 -26.89 -8.11
CA GLU A 2 -3.67 -26.52 -9.20
C GLU A 2 -4.95 -27.31 -9.05
N MET A 3 -6.10 -26.62 -8.95
CA MET A 3 -7.41 -27.24 -9.10
C MET A 3 -7.65 -27.42 -10.60
N CYS A 4 -7.65 -28.65 -11.07
CA CYS A 4 -8.02 -28.96 -12.44
C CYS A 4 -9.52 -29.23 -12.48
N ILE A 5 -10.28 -28.32 -13.10
CA ILE A 5 -11.73 -28.49 -13.36
C ILE A 5 -11.88 -28.90 -14.82
N ARG A 6 -12.63 -29.95 -15.08
CA ARG A 6 -12.91 -30.45 -16.42
C ARG A 6 -14.41 -30.62 -16.61
N ASP A 7 -14.97 -29.82 -17.51
CA ASP A 7 -16.35 -29.91 -17.91
C ASP A 7 -16.47 -30.55 -19.30
N SER A 8 -17.56 -31.26 -19.54
CA SER A 8 -17.82 -31.88 -20.82
C SER A 8 -19.27 -31.57 -21.25
N ILE A 9 -19.40 -31.12 -22.45
CA ILE A 9 -20.70 -30.78 -23.07
C ILE A 9 -20.91 -31.54 -24.37
N LYS A 10 -22.17 -31.80 -24.71
CA LYS A 10 -22.57 -32.35 -26.02
C LYS A 10 -23.33 -31.27 -26.78
N VAL A 11 -22.83 -30.93 -27.98
CA VAL A 11 -23.43 -29.95 -28.87
C VAL A 11 -23.87 -30.68 -30.14
N ALA A 12 -25.11 -30.45 -30.59
CA ALA A 12 -25.66 -31.16 -31.75
C ALA A 12 -24.90 -30.82 -33.04
N GLU A 13 -24.60 -29.55 -33.25
CA GLU A 13 -23.86 -29.04 -34.42
C GLU A 13 -22.69 -28.17 -33.98
N PRO A 14 -21.55 -28.77 -33.59
CA PRO A 14 -20.41 -28.02 -33.11
C PRO A 14 -19.71 -27.30 -34.27
N GLN A 15 -19.56 -25.98 -34.12
CA GLN A 15 -18.78 -25.15 -35.03
C GLN A 15 -17.43 -24.88 -34.38
N PHE A 16 -16.34 -25.13 -35.08
CA PHE A 16 -14.99 -24.91 -34.56
C PHE A 16 -14.26 -23.84 -35.35
N GLU A 17 -13.54 -22.99 -34.64
CA GLU A 17 -12.57 -22.09 -35.25
C GLU A 17 -11.26 -22.83 -35.58
N GLY A 18 -10.87 -22.83 -36.86
CA GLY A 18 -9.64 -23.41 -37.34
C GLY A 18 -9.65 -24.94 -37.52
N GLN A 19 -8.67 -25.45 -38.26
CA GLN A 19 -8.53 -26.89 -38.61
C GLN A 19 -8.24 -27.77 -37.37
N THR A 20 -7.63 -27.22 -36.34
CA THR A 20 -7.24 -27.97 -35.14
C THR A 20 -8.37 -28.20 -34.15
N LYS A 21 -9.56 -27.66 -34.41
CA LYS A 21 -10.76 -27.79 -33.56
C LYS A 21 -10.54 -27.51 -32.07
N THR A 22 -9.65 -26.59 -31.77
CA THR A 22 -9.25 -26.25 -30.37
C THR A 22 -10.20 -25.26 -29.73
N LYS A 23 -10.98 -24.51 -30.53
CA LYS A 23 -11.89 -23.48 -30.00
C LYS A 23 -13.26 -23.68 -30.62
N LEU A 24 -14.28 -23.82 -29.76
CA LEU A 24 -15.69 -23.91 -30.14
C LEU A 24 -16.21 -22.52 -30.50
N GLY A 25 -16.82 -22.36 -31.68
CA GLY A 25 -17.36 -21.09 -32.16
C GLY A 25 -18.83 -20.84 -31.81
N ASN A 26 -19.49 -21.80 -31.16
CA ASN A 26 -20.91 -21.70 -30.77
C ASN A 26 -21.04 -20.76 -29.55
N ASN A 27 -21.35 -19.49 -29.76
CA ASN A 27 -21.47 -18.48 -28.70
C ASN A 27 -22.61 -18.78 -27.71
N GLU A 28 -23.68 -19.41 -28.14
CA GLU A 28 -24.82 -19.79 -27.31
C GLU A 28 -24.45 -20.81 -26.22
N VAL A 29 -23.46 -21.63 -26.46
CA VAL A 29 -23.02 -22.68 -25.54
C VAL A 29 -22.39 -22.06 -24.28
N MET A 30 -21.68 -20.98 -24.43
CA MET A 30 -21.02 -20.28 -23.31
C MET A 30 -22.03 -19.81 -22.27
N GLY A 31 -23.11 -19.16 -22.71
CA GLY A 31 -24.18 -18.71 -21.81
C GLY A 31 -24.90 -19.84 -21.10
N ALA A 32 -25.20 -20.94 -21.82
CA ALA A 32 -25.87 -22.10 -21.26
C ALA A 32 -24.98 -22.81 -20.20
N VAL A 33 -23.69 -22.95 -20.46
CA VAL A 33 -22.73 -23.55 -19.50
C VAL A 33 -22.56 -22.66 -18.30
N ASP A 34 -22.39 -21.35 -18.48
CA ASP A 34 -22.21 -20.38 -17.39
C ASP A 34 -23.41 -20.39 -16.44
N GLN A 35 -24.63 -20.40 -16.99
CA GLN A 35 -25.84 -20.50 -16.19
C GLN A 35 -25.93 -21.83 -15.43
N ALA A 36 -25.76 -22.95 -16.11
CA ALA A 36 -25.90 -24.27 -15.49
C ALA A 36 -24.85 -24.51 -14.39
N VAL A 37 -23.59 -24.13 -14.65
CA VAL A 37 -22.50 -24.27 -13.68
C VAL A 37 -22.69 -23.28 -12.52
N GLY A 38 -23.09 -22.04 -12.82
CA GLY A 38 -23.36 -21.02 -11.80
C GLY A 38 -24.47 -21.44 -10.85
N GLU A 39 -25.62 -21.94 -11.36
CA GLU A 39 -26.72 -22.44 -10.54
C GLU A 39 -26.28 -23.64 -9.68
N ALA A 40 -25.62 -24.62 -10.29
CA ALA A 40 -25.15 -25.82 -9.56
C ALA A 40 -24.13 -25.49 -8.47
N LEU A 41 -23.18 -24.59 -8.75
CA LEU A 41 -22.19 -24.16 -7.76
C LEU A 41 -22.84 -23.36 -6.63
N THR A 42 -23.76 -22.47 -6.94
CA THR A 42 -24.48 -21.69 -5.92
C THR A 42 -25.21 -22.64 -4.97
N TYR A 43 -25.96 -23.58 -5.50
CA TYR A 43 -26.69 -24.57 -4.72
C TYR A 43 -25.76 -25.39 -3.84
N TYR A 44 -24.67 -25.89 -4.41
CA TYR A 44 -23.69 -26.68 -3.68
C TYR A 44 -23.04 -25.91 -2.53
N LEU A 45 -22.62 -24.66 -2.78
CA LEU A 45 -21.95 -23.84 -1.77
C LEU A 45 -22.90 -23.39 -0.65
N GLU A 46 -24.18 -23.20 -0.93
CA GLU A 46 -25.21 -22.92 0.09
C GLU A 46 -25.47 -24.14 0.98
N GLU A 47 -25.47 -25.34 0.42
CA GLU A 47 -25.64 -26.59 1.21
C GLU A 47 -24.38 -26.96 1.99
N HIS A 48 -23.19 -26.52 1.55
CA HIS A 48 -21.90 -26.87 2.13
C HIS A 48 -21.11 -25.65 2.62
N PRO A 49 -21.61 -24.90 3.63
CA PRO A 49 -21.00 -23.63 4.05
C PRO A 49 -19.56 -23.77 4.58
N LYS A 50 -19.19 -24.92 5.15
CA LYS A 50 -17.81 -25.17 5.59
C LYS A 50 -16.84 -25.26 4.42
N GLU A 51 -17.24 -25.94 3.36
CA GLU A 51 -16.42 -26.07 2.14
C GLU A 51 -16.36 -24.74 1.37
N ALA A 52 -17.49 -24.03 1.29
CA ALA A 52 -17.56 -22.69 0.72
C ALA A 52 -16.58 -21.75 1.40
N LYS A 53 -16.52 -21.76 2.74
CA LYS A 53 -15.56 -20.94 3.50
C LYS A 53 -14.11 -21.30 3.17
N LEU A 54 -13.77 -22.59 3.11
CA LEU A 54 -12.41 -23.03 2.76
C LEU A 54 -12.00 -22.59 1.37
N ILE A 55 -12.92 -22.63 0.39
CA ILE A 55 -12.68 -22.18 -0.98
C ILE A 55 -12.45 -20.67 -0.99
N VAL A 56 -13.32 -19.89 -0.35
CA VAL A 56 -13.21 -18.43 -0.26
C VAL A 56 -11.91 -18.01 0.42
N ASP A 57 -11.57 -18.63 1.55
CA ASP A 57 -10.31 -18.35 2.27
C ASP A 57 -9.08 -18.60 1.37
N LYS A 58 -9.10 -19.65 0.56
CA LYS A 58 -8.04 -19.93 -0.43
C LYS A 58 -7.97 -18.89 -1.53
N VAL A 59 -9.10 -18.43 -2.03
CA VAL A 59 -9.17 -17.38 -3.06
C VAL A 59 -8.62 -16.05 -2.51
N ILE A 60 -9.03 -15.69 -1.28
CA ILE A 60 -8.53 -14.49 -0.61
C ILE A 60 -7.02 -14.56 -0.39
N LEU A 61 -6.52 -15.69 0.12
CA LEU A 61 -5.08 -15.90 0.32
C LEU A 61 -4.30 -15.78 -1.00
N ALA A 62 -4.79 -16.38 -2.08
CA ALA A 62 -4.17 -16.29 -3.39
C ALA A 62 -4.20 -14.86 -3.97
N ALA A 63 -5.26 -14.10 -3.72
CA ALA A 63 -5.36 -12.71 -4.11
C ALA A 63 -4.35 -11.84 -3.33
N GLN A 64 -4.26 -12.03 -2.01
CA GLN A 64 -3.29 -11.34 -1.16
C GLN A 64 -1.85 -11.63 -1.58
N ALA A 65 -1.53 -12.91 -1.88
CA ALA A 65 -0.20 -13.30 -2.36
C ALA A 65 0.15 -12.61 -3.69
N ARG A 66 -0.80 -12.51 -4.63
CA ARG A 66 -0.60 -11.79 -5.90
C ARG A 66 -0.36 -10.29 -5.69
N ILE A 67 -1.14 -9.66 -4.81
CA ILE A 67 -0.98 -8.25 -4.48
C ILE A 67 0.38 -8.01 -3.81
N ALA A 68 0.78 -8.86 -2.85
CA ALA A 68 2.08 -8.77 -2.20
C ALA A 68 3.24 -8.94 -3.19
N ALA A 69 3.16 -9.94 -4.09
CA ALA A 69 4.17 -10.15 -5.13
C ALA A 69 4.25 -8.96 -6.10
N ARG A 70 3.13 -8.35 -6.48
CA ARG A 70 3.10 -7.14 -7.30
C ARG A 70 3.74 -5.96 -6.59
N LYS A 71 3.36 -5.70 -5.33
CA LYS A 71 3.97 -4.63 -4.50
C LYS A 71 5.48 -4.83 -4.33
N ALA A 72 5.93 -6.07 -4.11
CA ALA A 72 7.35 -6.38 -4.02
C ALA A 72 8.10 -6.07 -5.33
N ARG A 73 7.55 -6.42 -6.49
CA ARG A 73 8.13 -6.09 -7.80
C ARG A 73 8.16 -4.58 -8.04
N GLU A 74 7.08 -3.87 -7.74
CA GLU A 74 7.02 -2.41 -7.86
C GLU A 74 8.02 -1.72 -6.94
N SER A 75 8.20 -2.23 -5.71
CA SER A 75 9.20 -1.75 -4.76
C SER A 75 10.64 -1.93 -5.29
N VAL A 76 10.93 -3.05 -5.95
CA VAL A 76 12.25 -3.30 -6.57
C VAL A 76 12.46 -2.40 -7.80
N GLN A 77 11.43 -2.19 -8.63
CA GLN A 77 11.52 -1.30 -9.79
C GLN A 77 11.65 0.18 -9.41
N ARG A 78 11.03 0.62 -8.30
CA ARG A 78 11.19 2.00 -7.78
C ARG A 78 12.56 2.26 -7.15
N LYS A 79 13.35 1.24 -6.90
CA LYS A 79 14.77 1.35 -6.55
C LYS A 79 15.62 1.55 -7.81
N SER A 80 15.32 2.57 -8.60
CA SER A 80 16.21 3.00 -9.67
C SER A 80 17.55 3.45 -9.06
N PRO A 81 18.69 3.07 -9.63
CA PRO A 81 20.02 3.38 -9.06
C PRO A 81 20.35 4.87 -8.95
N MET A 82 19.53 5.75 -9.53
CA MET A 82 19.72 7.21 -9.49
C MET A 82 18.96 7.90 -8.34
N SER A 83 18.13 7.19 -7.57
CA SER A 83 17.52 7.70 -6.35
C SER A 83 18.40 7.27 -5.18
N GLY A 84 19.40 8.06 -4.88
CA GLY A 84 20.28 7.88 -3.72
C GLY A 84 19.45 7.63 -2.46
N GLY A 85 19.78 6.55 -1.77
CA GLY A 85 19.21 6.01 -0.55
C GLY A 85 18.20 6.87 0.21
N GLY A 86 16.94 6.60 0.02
CA GLY A 86 15.97 6.58 1.12
C GLY A 86 15.43 7.87 1.68
N MET A 87 15.87 9.05 1.25
CA MET A 87 15.36 10.31 1.82
C MET A 87 14.21 10.88 0.99
N PRO A 88 13.13 11.39 1.62
CA PRO A 88 12.08 12.09 0.89
C PRO A 88 12.68 13.27 0.12
N GLY A 89 12.40 13.38 -1.18
CA GLY A 89 12.94 14.44 -2.04
C GLY A 89 12.60 15.87 -1.57
N LYS A 90 11.62 16.01 -0.67
CA LYS A 90 11.20 17.28 -0.06
C LYS A 90 11.94 17.60 1.25
N LEU A 91 12.57 16.63 1.88
CA LEU A 91 13.29 16.85 3.14
C LEU A 91 14.51 17.73 2.93
N ALA A 92 14.55 18.85 3.61
CA ALA A 92 15.78 19.62 3.77
C ALA A 92 16.46 19.17 5.06
N ASP A 93 17.37 18.23 4.96
CA ASP A 93 18.05 17.61 6.10
C ASP A 93 19.07 18.55 6.76
N CYS A 94 19.48 18.24 7.99
CA CYS A 94 20.55 18.90 8.70
C CYS A 94 21.90 18.19 8.52
N SER A 95 22.98 18.88 8.87
CA SER A 95 24.35 18.36 8.69
C SER A 95 24.79 17.47 9.85
N SER A 96 24.30 17.73 11.07
CA SER A 96 24.61 16.91 12.24
C SER A 96 24.06 15.52 12.09
N LYS A 97 24.78 14.54 12.58
CA LYS A 97 24.38 13.11 12.65
C LYS A 97 24.04 12.68 14.08
N ASP A 98 24.15 13.59 15.04
CA ASP A 98 23.78 13.32 16.41
C ASP A 98 22.26 13.56 16.57
N PRO A 99 21.47 12.50 16.80
CA PRO A 99 20.02 12.64 16.94
C PRO A 99 19.59 13.51 18.13
N GLU A 100 20.39 13.58 19.19
CA GLU A 100 20.06 14.36 20.38
C GLU A 100 20.06 15.86 20.13
N GLU A 101 20.89 16.31 19.20
CA GLU A 101 20.98 17.72 18.78
C GLU A 101 19.99 18.06 17.67
N CYS A 102 19.53 17.05 16.92
CA CYS A 102 18.74 17.27 15.70
C CYS A 102 17.25 17.47 15.97
N GLU A 103 16.68 18.44 15.25
CA GLU A 103 15.26 18.82 15.29
C GLU A 103 14.64 18.66 13.90
N LEU A 104 13.47 18.02 13.82
CA LEU A 104 12.67 17.93 12.60
C LEU A 104 11.46 18.84 12.70
N PHE A 105 11.34 19.78 11.77
CA PHE A 105 10.17 20.63 11.62
C PHE A 105 9.26 20.07 10.54
N LEU A 106 8.05 19.69 10.91
CA LEU A 106 6.95 19.34 10.00
C LEU A 106 6.17 20.61 9.71
N VAL A 107 6.23 21.09 8.47
CA VAL A 107 5.69 22.41 8.11
C VAL A 107 4.55 22.26 7.12
N GLU A 108 3.44 22.94 7.39
CA GLU A 108 2.29 22.94 6.50
C GLU A 108 2.59 23.69 5.20
N GLY A 109 2.54 22.97 4.07
CA GLY A 109 2.65 23.51 2.74
C GLY A 109 4.08 23.82 2.25
N ASP A 110 4.23 23.82 0.94
CA ASP A 110 5.52 24.04 0.29
C ASP A 110 6.00 25.51 0.45
N SER A 111 5.08 26.47 0.56
CA SER A 111 5.42 27.91 0.70
C SER A 111 6.05 28.20 2.05
N ALA A 112 5.40 27.83 3.15
CA ALA A 112 5.95 27.96 4.50
C ALA A 112 7.20 27.11 4.68
N GLY A 113 7.24 25.90 4.09
CA GLY A 113 8.41 25.06 4.02
C GLY A 113 9.60 25.75 3.33
N GLY A 114 9.35 26.52 2.28
CA GLY A 114 10.38 27.32 1.60
C GLY A 114 10.99 28.38 2.52
N SER A 115 10.15 29.14 3.22
CA SER A 115 10.59 30.16 4.19
C SER A 115 11.33 29.54 5.37
N ALA A 116 10.82 28.43 5.93
CA ALA A 116 11.47 27.68 7.01
C ALA A 116 12.86 27.15 6.58
N LYS A 117 13.00 26.65 5.35
CA LYS A 117 14.30 26.21 4.80
C LYS A 117 15.33 27.30 4.72
N GLN A 118 14.91 28.55 4.47
CA GLN A 118 15.81 29.71 4.43
C GLN A 118 16.21 30.17 5.82
N GLY A 119 15.29 30.17 6.79
CA GLY A 119 15.51 30.69 8.15
C GLY A 119 16.15 29.68 9.14
N ARG A 120 16.21 28.38 8.80
CA ARG A 120 16.68 27.34 9.72
C ARG A 120 18.18 27.37 10.00
N ASN A 121 18.57 26.83 11.12
CA ASN A 121 19.98 26.46 11.34
C ASN A 121 20.24 25.12 10.62
N ARG A 122 21.05 25.16 9.57
CA ARG A 122 21.36 23.98 8.73
C ARG A 122 22.15 22.91 9.44
N THR A 123 22.76 23.23 10.57
CA THR A 123 23.59 22.27 11.34
C THR A 123 22.71 21.21 11.99
N PHE A 124 21.62 21.60 12.65
CA PHE A 124 20.82 20.68 13.47
C PHE A 124 19.31 20.73 13.17
N GLN A 125 18.83 21.66 12.33
CA GLN A 125 17.42 21.77 12.00
C GLN A 125 17.12 21.22 10.59
N ALA A 126 16.22 20.25 10.52
CA ALA A 126 15.68 19.70 9.29
C ALA A 126 14.23 20.16 9.04
N ILE A 127 13.85 20.39 7.79
CA ILE A 127 12.51 20.83 7.40
C ILE A 127 11.89 19.82 6.46
N LEU A 128 10.70 19.34 6.79
CA LEU A 128 9.87 18.50 5.95
C LEU A 128 8.52 19.21 5.70
N PRO A 129 8.29 19.79 4.51
CA PRO A 129 6.99 20.33 4.17
C PRO A 129 6.01 19.19 3.89
N LEU A 130 4.81 19.31 4.45
CA LEU A 130 3.69 18.39 4.27
C LEU A 130 2.67 18.98 3.29
N ARG A 131 2.09 18.18 2.40
CA ARG A 131 1.09 18.62 1.45
C ARG A 131 -0.31 18.22 1.86
N GLY A 132 -1.16 19.23 2.10
CA GLY A 132 -2.58 19.05 2.32
C GLY A 132 -2.92 18.23 3.58
N LYS A 133 -4.14 17.72 3.61
CA LYS A 133 -4.65 16.95 4.76
C LYS A 133 -4.02 15.56 4.80
N ILE A 134 -3.42 15.25 5.95
CA ILE A 134 -2.80 13.96 6.20
C ILE A 134 -3.88 12.90 6.43
N LEU A 135 -3.60 11.66 6.07
CA LEU A 135 -4.48 10.54 6.31
C LEU A 135 -4.70 10.34 7.83
N ASN A 136 -5.96 10.25 8.27
CA ASN A 136 -6.27 9.85 9.63
C ASN A 136 -5.93 8.37 9.82
N VAL A 137 -4.76 8.07 10.38
CA VAL A 137 -4.24 6.71 10.53
C VAL A 137 -4.97 5.88 11.59
N GLU A 138 -5.66 6.53 12.55
CA GLU A 138 -6.48 5.83 13.55
C GLU A 138 -7.76 5.26 12.94
N LYS A 139 -8.40 6.03 12.04
CA LYS A 139 -9.61 5.61 11.35
C LYS A 139 -9.34 4.76 10.11
N ALA A 140 -8.19 4.90 9.51
CA ALA A 140 -7.80 4.14 8.33
C ALA A 140 -7.31 2.74 8.69
N MET A 141 -7.51 1.80 7.79
CA MET A 141 -6.89 0.48 7.92
C MET A 141 -5.37 0.62 7.80
N TRP A 142 -4.62 -0.09 8.63
CA TRP A 142 -3.16 -0.01 8.75
C TRP A 142 -2.39 -0.03 7.41
N HIS A 143 -2.82 -0.88 6.48
CA HIS A 143 -2.18 -0.94 5.16
C HIS A 143 -2.33 0.36 4.35
N LYS A 144 -3.41 1.14 4.57
CA LYS A 144 -3.62 2.43 3.90
C LYS A 144 -2.67 3.51 4.41
N ALA A 145 -2.22 3.41 5.66
CA ALA A 145 -1.22 4.32 6.20
C ALA A 145 0.08 4.24 5.38
N PHE A 146 0.51 3.03 5.01
CA PHE A 146 1.70 2.83 4.16
C PHE A 146 1.49 3.11 2.67
N GLU A 147 0.26 3.33 2.23
CA GLU A 147 -0.04 3.80 0.88
C GLU A 147 -0.01 5.33 0.77
N SER A 148 -0.07 6.03 1.91
CA SER A 148 0.01 7.50 1.95
C SER A 148 1.44 7.98 1.79
N ASP A 149 1.70 8.78 0.77
CA ASP A 149 3.02 9.36 0.49
C ASP A 149 3.49 10.25 1.65
N GLU A 150 2.59 11.04 2.27
CA GLU A 150 2.94 11.93 3.37
C GLU A 150 3.33 11.15 4.64
N VAL A 151 2.58 10.09 4.98
CA VAL A 151 2.93 9.19 6.10
C VAL A 151 4.28 8.52 5.85
N ASN A 152 4.50 8.01 4.63
CA ASN A 152 5.77 7.40 4.26
C ASN A 152 6.94 8.39 4.29
N ASN A 153 6.71 9.64 3.90
CA ASN A 153 7.72 10.70 3.96
C ASN A 153 8.12 10.98 5.41
N ILE A 154 7.16 11.04 6.35
CA ILE A 154 7.42 11.24 7.78
C ILE A 154 8.22 10.05 8.34
N ILE A 155 7.75 8.83 8.12
CA ILE A 155 8.42 7.60 8.60
C ILE A 155 9.85 7.52 8.08
N THR A 156 10.04 7.82 6.78
CA THR A 156 11.37 7.78 6.15
C THR A 156 12.28 8.89 6.68
N ALA A 157 11.76 10.10 6.87
CA ALA A 157 12.51 11.22 7.45
C ALA A 157 12.97 10.89 8.87
N LEU A 158 12.10 10.32 9.69
CA LEU A 158 12.42 9.90 11.06
C LEU A 158 13.44 8.75 11.11
N GLY A 159 13.62 8.00 10.03
CA GLY A 159 14.55 6.87 9.97
C GLY A 159 14.03 5.61 10.66
N VAL A 160 12.75 5.58 11.05
CA VAL A 160 12.12 4.43 11.72
C VAL A 160 11.56 3.43 10.70
N ARG A 161 11.44 2.17 11.13
CA ARG A 161 10.79 1.09 10.39
C ARG A 161 9.83 0.36 11.30
N PHE A 162 8.70 -0.06 10.75
CA PHE A 162 7.74 -0.91 11.41
C PHE A 162 7.97 -2.38 11.03
N GLY A 163 7.61 -3.33 11.91
CA GLY A 163 7.70 -4.75 11.62
C GLY A 163 9.11 -5.35 11.76
N VAL A 164 9.95 -4.83 12.67
CA VAL A 164 11.37 -5.23 12.80
C VAL A 164 11.54 -6.65 13.35
N ASP A 165 10.55 -7.21 14.06
CA ASP A 165 10.62 -8.52 14.73
C ASP A 165 10.13 -9.70 13.87
N GLY A 166 10.06 -9.52 12.53
CA GLY A 166 9.67 -10.59 11.61
C GLY A 166 8.15 -10.80 11.46
N GLU A 167 7.34 -10.07 12.20
CA GLU A 167 5.89 -10.01 12.01
C GLU A 167 5.56 -8.81 11.10
N GLU A 168 5.20 -9.08 9.86
CA GLU A 168 4.84 -8.06 8.83
C GLU A 168 3.73 -7.08 9.26
N ASN A 169 3.03 -7.37 10.35
CA ASN A 169 1.94 -6.56 10.90
C ASN A 169 2.25 -5.97 12.29
N SER A 170 3.49 -6.01 12.74
CA SER A 170 3.85 -5.41 14.03
C SER A 170 3.78 -3.88 13.96
N LYS A 171 2.97 -3.29 14.84
CA LYS A 171 2.90 -1.83 15.02
C LYS A 171 4.10 -1.25 15.77
N LYS A 172 5.05 -2.08 16.16
CA LYS A 172 6.26 -1.64 16.88
C LYS A 172 7.24 -1.00 15.91
N ALA A 173 7.61 0.25 16.18
CA ALA A 173 8.65 0.97 15.46
C ALA A 173 9.99 0.78 16.18
N ASN A 174 11.08 0.71 15.41
CA ASN A 174 12.42 0.75 15.96
C ASN A 174 12.80 2.20 16.30
N ILE A 175 12.48 2.62 17.53
CA ILE A 175 12.70 3.98 18.03
C ILE A 175 14.20 4.26 18.23
N GLU A 176 15.04 3.25 18.42
CA GLU A 176 16.49 3.40 18.58
C GLU A 176 17.20 3.99 17.35
N LYS A 177 16.53 3.95 16.19
CA LYS A 177 17.04 4.50 14.92
C LYS A 177 16.47 5.87 14.57
N LEU A 178 15.80 6.55 15.52
CA LEU A 178 15.34 7.92 15.32
C LEU A 178 16.50 8.83 14.98
N ARG A 179 16.31 9.64 13.93
CA ARG A 179 17.31 10.61 13.44
C ARG A 179 17.18 11.98 14.09
N TYR A 180 16.06 12.24 14.72
CA TYR A 180 15.75 13.52 15.38
C TYR A 180 15.07 13.24 16.71
N HIS A 181 15.60 13.80 17.80
CA HIS A 181 15.01 13.66 19.12
C HIS A 181 13.92 14.69 19.40
N LYS A 182 13.84 15.75 18.58
CA LYS A 182 12.75 16.72 18.66
C LYS A 182 12.00 16.79 17.34
N ILE A 183 10.67 16.72 17.42
CA ILE A 183 9.75 16.93 16.29
C ILE A 183 8.91 18.14 16.63
N ILE A 184 8.93 19.15 15.76
CA ILE A 184 8.21 20.40 15.92
C ILE A 184 7.18 20.48 14.78
N ILE A 185 5.91 20.58 15.14
CA ILE A 185 4.82 20.73 14.17
C ILE A 185 4.54 22.22 14.00
N MET A 186 4.53 22.69 12.76
CA MET A 186 4.27 24.09 12.39
C MET A 186 3.12 24.12 11.39
N THR A 187 1.94 24.45 11.90
CA THR A 187 0.70 24.61 11.11
C THR A 187 0.22 26.06 11.19
N ASP A 188 -0.65 26.44 10.26
CA ASP A 188 -1.28 27.76 10.31
C ASP A 188 -2.23 27.88 11.51
N ALA A 189 -2.38 29.10 12.04
CA ALA A 189 -3.23 29.36 13.21
C ALA A 189 -4.72 29.46 12.82
N ASP A 190 -5.22 28.48 12.08
CA ASP A 190 -6.59 28.37 11.64
C ASP A 190 -7.18 26.99 11.95
N VAL A 191 -8.43 26.75 11.51
CA VAL A 191 -9.15 25.49 11.74
C VAL A 191 -8.50 24.32 10.98
N ASP A 192 -8.01 24.56 9.78
CA ASP A 192 -7.36 23.54 8.96
C ASP A 192 -5.99 23.17 9.54
N GLY A 193 -5.22 24.14 10.01
CA GLY A 193 -3.94 23.91 10.71
C GLY A 193 -4.12 23.13 12.00
N SER A 194 -5.12 23.45 12.82
CA SER A 194 -5.46 22.67 14.02
C SER A 194 -5.87 21.24 13.69
N HIS A 195 -6.56 21.04 12.54
CA HIS A 195 -6.90 19.70 12.07
C HIS A 195 -5.67 18.89 11.62
N ILE A 196 -4.73 19.52 10.94
CA ILE A 196 -3.47 18.89 10.51
C ILE A 196 -2.64 18.51 11.73
N ASP A 197 -2.50 19.40 12.72
CA ASP A 197 -1.82 19.13 13.98
C ASP A 197 -2.39 17.90 14.71
N THR A 198 -3.71 17.75 14.69
CA THR A 198 -4.39 16.58 15.27
C THR A 198 -4.12 15.28 14.49
N LEU A 199 -3.87 15.37 13.17
CA LEU A 199 -3.66 14.20 12.30
C LEU A 199 -2.21 13.70 12.31
N ILE A 200 -1.23 14.55 12.68
CA ILE A 200 0.18 14.23 12.81
C ILE A 200 0.44 13.53 14.14
#